data_f537b43e796b31ac979c4cebe5d32bae
#
_entry.id   f537b43e796b31ac979c4cebe5d32bae
#
_cell.length_a   1.000
_cell.length_b   1.000
_cell.length_c   1.000
_cell.angle_alpha   90.00
_cell.angle_beta   90.00
_cell.angle_gamma   90.00
#
_symmetry.space_group_name_H-M   'P 1'
#
loop_
_entity.id
_entity.type
_entity.pdbx_description
1 polymer ?
#
loop_
_entity_poly.entity_id
_entity_poly.type
_entity_poly.pdbx_seq_one_letter_code
_entity_poly.pdbx_strand_id
1 'polypeptide(L)'
;MQPSPTNPTQAQQAPQAPAPNPHYLRLGGHDAVVRLVDAFYRAMDTREDACTIRAMHEPDLAATKRVLVDYLSEWMGGPKRYTPSRGAPMLRRRHHPFDIDEAARDAWMACMRQALAEACEDAALRADLDAAFWKVADFIRNTESGGQSRPHPGRPMEVAPHQVPPTHASAAAPDAGPRVD
;
A
#
# COMPACT_ATOMS: atom_id res chain seq x y z
N MET A 1 -19.23 24.45 -61.87
CA MET A 1 -19.64 24.59 -60.42
C MET A 1 -19.58 23.19 -59.84
N GLN A 2 -18.47 22.86 -59.20
CA GLN A 2 -18.26 21.54 -58.55
C GLN A 2 -18.50 21.68 -57.07
N PRO A 3 -19.20 20.73 -56.42
CA PRO A 3 -19.39 20.74 -54.96
C PRO A 3 -18.09 20.30 -54.24
N SER A 4 -17.73 21.06 -53.21
CA SER A 4 -16.60 20.77 -52.31
C SER A 4 -16.83 19.47 -51.53
N PRO A 5 -15.77 18.68 -51.22
CA PRO A 5 -15.90 17.49 -50.40
C PRO A 5 -16.10 17.88 -48.95
N THR A 6 -17.16 17.35 -48.35
CA THR A 6 -17.44 17.42 -46.92
C THR A 6 -16.41 16.59 -46.15
N ASN A 7 -15.68 17.25 -45.26
CA ASN A 7 -14.71 16.64 -44.36
C ASN A 7 -15.43 15.73 -43.34
N PRO A 8 -15.06 14.43 -43.17
CA PRO A 8 -15.68 13.59 -42.17
C PRO A 8 -15.23 14.05 -40.78
N THR A 9 -16.22 14.37 -39.96
CA THR A 9 -16.13 14.69 -38.53
C THR A 9 -15.16 13.76 -37.84
N GLN A 10 -14.09 14.32 -37.29
CA GLN A 10 -13.21 13.62 -36.33
C GLN A 10 -14.07 13.28 -35.11
N ALA A 11 -14.43 12.01 -34.99
CA ALA A 11 -15.02 11.48 -33.79
C ALA A 11 -14.02 11.69 -32.64
N GLN A 12 -14.35 12.60 -31.72
CA GLN A 12 -13.62 12.81 -30.46
C GLN A 12 -13.62 11.50 -29.70
N GLN A 13 -12.47 10.83 -29.68
CA GLN A 13 -12.25 9.68 -28.80
C GLN A 13 -12.40 10.17 -27.35
N ALA A 14 -13.42 9.64 -26.65
CA ALA A 14 -13.55 9.84 -25.22
C ALA A 14 -12.25 9.41 -24.53
N PRO A 15 -11.84 10.09 -23.44
CA PRO A 15 -10.62 9.73 -22.70
C PRO A 15 -10.74 8.26 -22.28
N GLN A 16 -9.86 7.42 -22.81
CA GLN A 16 -9.78 6.02 -22.46
C GLN A 16 -9.38 5.94 -20.98
N ALA A 17 -10.17 5.21 -20.18
CA ALA A 17 -9.78 4.87 -18.83
C ALA A 17 -8.37 4.26 -18.84
N PRO A 18 -7.50 4.61 -17.87
CA PRO A 18 -6.16 4.04 -17.81
C PRO A 18 -6.26 2.51 -17.81
N ALA A 19 -5.42 1.87 -18.64
CA ALA A 19 -5.39 0.41 -18.72
C ALA A 19 -5.20 -0.19 -17.32
N PRO A 20 -5.94 -1.24 -16.97
CA PRO A 20 -5.81 -1.86 -15.65
C PRO A 20 -4.36 -2.31 -15.44
N ASN A 21 -3.79 -2.01 -14.26
CA ASN A 21 -2.46 -2.46 -13.87
C ASN A 21 -2.46 -4.01 -13.74
N PRO A 22 -1.76 -4.76 -14.60
CA PRO A 22 -1.84 -6.21 -14.62
C PRO A 22 -0.88 -6.89 -13.63
N HIS A 23 -0.12 -6.12 -12.86
CA HIS A 23 1.00 -6.65 -12.05
C HIS A 23 0.55 -7.66 -11.00
N TYR A 24 -0.64 -7.48 -10.41
CA TYR A 24 -1.19 -8.40 -9.43
C TYR A 24 -1.36 -9.83 -9.98
N LEU A 25 -1.96 -9.96 -11.16
CA LEU A 25 -2.17 -11.28 -11.79
C LEU A 25 -0.87 -11.86 -12.33
N ARG A 26 0.00 -11.02 -12.92
CA ARG A 26 1.33 -11.44 -13.40
C ARG A 26 2.21 -11.95 -12.28
N LEU A 27 2.13 -11.37 -11.09
CA LEU A 27 2.87 -11.82 -9.90
C LEU A 27 2.37 -13.19 -9.41
N GLY A 28 1.10 -13.54 -9.65
CA GLY A 28 0.46 -14.76 -9.18
C GLY A 28 -0.62 -14.55 -8.12
N GLY A 29 -1.19 -13.33 -8.05
CA GLY A 29 -2.33 -13.02 -7.20
C GLY A 29 -1.99 -12.92 -5.71
N HIS A 30 -2.99 -13.18 -4.85
CA HIS A 30 -2.92 -12.93 -3.41
C HIS A 30 -1.76 -13.66 -2.72
N ASP A 31 -1.62 -14.95 -2.98
CA ASP A 31 -0.60 -15.77 -2.32
C ASP A 31 0.82 -15.34 -2.70
N ALA A 32 1.02 -14.86 -3.93
CA ALA A 32 2.28 -14.31 -4.35
C ALA A 32 2.58 -12.97 -3.68
N VAL A 33 1.57 -12.12 -3.46
CA VAL A 33 1.73 -10.88 -2.68
C VAL A 33 2.07 -11.18 -1.22
N VAL A 34 1.45 -12.20 -0.62
CA VAL A 34 1.79 -12.65 0.74
C VAL A 34 3.25 -13.09 0.80
N ARG A 35 3.70 -13.95 -0.13
CA ARG A 35 5.11 -14.38 -0.21
C ARG A 35 6.07 -13.20 -0.37
N LEU A 36 5.74 -12.24 -1.22
CA LEU A 36 6.55 -11.03 -1.43
C LEU A 36 6.69 -10.24 -0.13
N VAL A 37 5.59 -10.00 0.59
CA VAL A 37 5.59 -9.27 1.87
C VAL A 37 6.36 -10.02 2.95
N ASP A 38 6.21 -11.35 3.03
CA ASP A 38 6.96 -12.15 3.99
C ASP A 38 8.47 -12.15 3.68
N ALA A 39 8.85 -12.26 2.43
CA ALA A 39 10.25 -12.15 2.01
C ALA A 39 10.83 -10.75 2.31
N PHE A 40 10.04 -9.70 2.07
CA PHE A 40 10.43 -8.31 2.35
C PHE A 40 10.74 -8.09 3.83
N TYR A 41 9.85 -8.49 4.74
CA TYR A 41 10.11 -8.31 6.17
C TYR A 41 11.18 -9.26 6.71
N ARG A 42 11.33 -10.46 6.14
CA ARG A 42 12.47 -11.33 6.44
C ARG A 42 13.80 -10.69 6.03
N ALA A 43 13.87 -10.07 4.85
CA ALA A 43 15.03 -9.32 4.43
C ALA A 43 15.31 -8.14 5.39
N MET A 44 14.28 -7.42 5.81
CA MET A 44 14.41 -6.31 6.76
C MET A 44 14.88 -6.76 8.14
N ASP A 45 14.49 -7.95 8.60
CA ASP A 45 14.94 -8.52 9.87
C ASP A 45 16.41 -8.99 9.84
N THR A 46 16.96 -9.31 8.66
CA THR A 46 18.27 -9.98 8.54
C THR A 46 19.37 -9.11 7.94
N ARG A 47 19.02 -8.01 7.28
CA ARG A 47 20.02 -7.11 6.65
C ARG A 47 20.53 -6.08 7.63
N GLU A 48 21.85 -5.93 7.69
CA GLU A 48 22.51 -4.93 8.56
C GLU A 48 22.15 -3.49 8.16
N ASP A 49 22.05 -3.20 6.85
CA ASP A 49 21.68 -1.88 6.34
C ASP A 49 20.21 -1.52 6.56
N ALA A 50 19.38 -2.47 6.98
CA ALA A 50 17.96 -2.26 7.24
C ALA A 50 17.63 -2.09 8.73
N CYS A 51 18.58 -2.15 9.64
CA CYS A 51 18.34 -2.09 11.09
C CYS A 51 17.60 -0.80 11.52
N THR A 52 17.92 0.34 10.90
CA THR A 52 17.29 1.62 11.20
C THR A 52 15.81 1.62 10.79
N ILE A 53 15.50 1.17 9.58
CA ILE A 53 14.11 1.10 9.11
C ILE A 53 13.33 0.01 9.87
N ARG A 54 13.99 -1.11 10.25
CA ARG A 54 13.37 -2.14 11.09
C ARG A 54 12.94 -1.60 12.45
N ALA A 55 13.76 -0.76 13.06
CA ALA A 55 13.46 -0.12 14.33
C ALA A 55 12.28 0.86 14.28
N MET A 56 11.86 1.31 13.09
CA MET A 56 10.66 2.12 12.90
C MET A 56 9.37 1.28 12.95
N HIS A 57 9.48 -0.04 12.98
CA HIS A 57 8.35 -0.96 13.01
C HIS A 57 8.19 -1.61 14.39
N GLU A 58 6.97 -2.08 14.66
CA GLU A 58 6.67 -2.84 15.88
C GLU A 58 7.44 -4.18 15.92
N PRO A 59 7.71 -4.72 17.12
CA PRO A 59 8.32 -6.04 17.24
C PRO A 59 7.49 -7.13 16.54
N ASP A 60 6.16 -7.14 16.74
CA ASP A 60 5.23 -8.02 16.03
C ASP A 60 4.75 -7.38 14.73
N LEU A 61 5.22 -7.92 13.62
CA LEU A 61 4.90 -7.45 12.27
C LEU A 61 3.58 -8.01 11.71
N ALA A 62 2.84 -8.84 12.43
CA ALA A 62 1.68 -9.53 11.87
C ALA A 62 0.59 -8.56 11.35
N ALA A 63 0.31 -7.49 12.09
CA ALA A 63 -0.66 -6.47 11.67
C ALA A 63 -0.13 -5.66 10.47
N THR A 64 1.11 -5.24 10.53
CA THR A 64 1.78 -4.44 9.49
C THR A 64 1.89 -5.22 8.18
N LYS A 65 2.24 -6.51 8.23
CA LYS A 65 2.26 -7.39 7.06
C LYS A 65 0.89 -7.47 6.37
N ARG A 66 -0.20 -7.68 7.14
CA ARG A 66 -1.56 -7.71 6.57
C ARG A 66 -1.90 -6.41 5.85
N VAL A 67 -1.58 -5.28 6.46
CA VAL A 67 -1.81 -3.95 5.85
C VAL A 67 -1.04 -3.79 4.55
N LEU A 68 0.22 -4.21 4.51
CA LEU A 68 1.04 -4.12 3.30
C LEU A 68 0.53 -5.06 2.21
N VAL A 69 0.09 -6.28 2.55
CA VAL A 69 -0.53 -7.22 1.60
C VAL A 69 -1.78 -6.60 0.96
N ASP A 70 -2.67 -6.02 1.76
CA ASP A 70 -3.89 -5.39 1.26
C ASP A 70 -3.57 -4.18 0.35
N TYR A 71 -2.62 -3.35 0.78
CA TYR A 71 -2.18 -2.18 0.01
C TYR A 71 -1.54 -2.59 -1.32
N LEU A 72 -0.57 -3.50 -1.31
CA LEU A 72 0.12 -3.94 -2.52
C LEU A 72 -0.82 -4.70 -3.47
N SER A 73 -1.75 -5.51 -2.95
CA SER A 73 -2.77 -6.16 -3.78
C SER A 73 -3.56 -5.13 -4.59
N GLU A 74 -4.07 -4.10 -3.93
CA GLU A 74 -4.84 -3.03 -4.59
C GLU A 74 -3.98 -2.19 -5.52
N TRP A 75 -2.78 -1.79 -5.07
CA TRP A 75 -1.85 -0.95 -5.83
C TRP A 75 -1.37 -1.61 -7.12
N MET A 76 -1.18 -2.93 -7.13
CA MET A 76 -0.82 -3.71 -8.31
C MET A 76 -2.00 -4.05 -9.23
N GLY A 77 -3.19 -3.52 -8.98
CA GLY A 77 -4.38 -3.72 -9.82
C GLY A 77 -5.21 -4.93 -9.46
N GLY A 78 -5.02 -5.50 -8.29
CA GLY A 78 -5.86 -6.55 -7.73
C GLY A 78 -7.11 -6.02 -7.01
N PRO A 79 -7.75 -6.86 -6.18
CA PRO A 79 -8.96 -6.50 -5.45
C PRO A 79 -8.72 -5.32 -4.50
N LYS A 80 -9.70 -4.43 -4.41
CA LYS A 80 -9.70 -3.31 -3.45
C LYS A 80 -9.91 -3.83 -2.03
N ARG A 81 -8.81 -4.05 -1.32
CA ARG A 81 -8.80 -4.54 0.07
C ARG A 81 -8.40 -3.45 1.06
N TYR A 82 -7.51 -2.56 0.65
CA TYR A 82 -6.98 -1.49 1.49
C TYR A 82 -7.96 -0.32 1.60
N THR A 83 -8.38 0.25 0.47
CA THR A 83 -9.20 1.48 0.44
C THR A 83 -10.55 1.35 1.17
N PRO A 84 -11.30 0.24 1.08
CA PRO A 84 -12.58 0.12 1.78
C PRO A 84 -12.45 0.12 3.31
N SER A 85 -11.32 -0.38 3.83
CA SER A 85 -11.10 -0.49 5.28
C SER A 85 -10.31 0.69 5.88
N ARG A 86 -9.50 1.38 5.09
CA ARG A 86 -8.52 2.37 5.57
C ARG A 86 -8.57 3.72 4.87
N GLY A 87 -9.42 3.87 3.85
CA GLY A 87 -9.49 5.07 3.01
C GLY A 87 -8.27 5.22 2.10
N ALA A 88 -8.06 6.44 1.60
CA ALA A 88 -6.91 6.73 0.75
C ALA A 88 -5.57 6.41 1.44
N PRO A 89 -4.56 5.89 0.73
CA PRO A 89 -3.28 5.47 1.33
C PRO A 89 -2.54 6.57 2.07
N MET A 90 -2.60 7.82 1.60
CA MET A 90 -1.99 8.99 2.24
C MET A 90 -0.54 8.74 2.68
N LEU A 91 0.27 8.10 1.83
CA LEU A 91 1.59 7.56 2.18
C LEU A 91 2.49 8.59 2.88
N ARG A 92 2.70 9.79 2.31
CA ARG A 92 3.52 10.82 2.98
C ARG A 92 3.03 11.17 4.37
N ARG A 93 1.72 11.32 4.55
CA ARG A 93 1.13 11.64 5.85
C ARG A 93 1.37 10.53 6.87
N ARG A 94 1.24 9.26 6.46
CA ARG A 94 1.45 8.11 7.35
C ARG A 94 2.91 7.91 7.73
N HIS A 95 3.84 8.32 6.85
CA HIS A 95 5.28 8.23 7.08
C HIS A 95 5.88 9.51 7.68
N HIS A 96 5.10 10.58 7.82
CA HIS A 96 5.56 11.85 8.39
C HIS A 96 6.19 11.73 9.80
N PRO A 97 5.74 10.81 10.71
CA PRO A 97 6.36 10.66 12.01
C PRO A 97 7.77 10.04 12.01
N PHE A 98 8.25 9.53 10.87
CA PHE A 98 9.53 8.85 10.72
C PHE A 98 10.49 9.71 9.91
N ASP A 99 11.78 9.72 10.30
CA ASP A 99 12.82 10.38 9.51
C ASP A 99 13.24 9.44 8.36
N ILE A 100 12.76 9.73 7.17
CA ILE A 100 13.03 8.93 5.96
C ILE A 100 13.92 9.74 5.04
N ASP A 101 15.21 9.46 5.12
CA ASP A 101 16.26 10.00 4.26
C ASP A 101 16.58 9.06 3.08
N GLU A 102 17.65 9.34 2.37
CA GLU A 102 18.12 8.50 1.26
C GLU A 102 18.57 7.12 1.72
N ALA A 103 19.24 7.04 2.88
CA ALA A 103 19.70 5.76 3.41
C ALA A 103 18.52 4.85 3.79
N ALA A 104 17.48 5.41 4.42
CA ALA A 104 16.25 4.68 4.73
C ALA A 104 15.53 4.21 3.46
N ARG A 105 15.41 5.06 2.43
CA ARG A 105 14.88 4.67 1.12
C ARG A 105 15.68 3.54 0.50
N ASP A 106 16.99 3.64 0.48
CA ASP A 106 17.87 2.67 -0.18
C ASP A 106 17.86 1.32 0.53
N ALA A 107 17.84 1.33 1.86
CA ALA A 107 17.67 0.12 2.68
C ALA A 107 16.32 -0.56 2.41
N TRP A 108 15.22 0.22 2.34
CA TRP A 108 13.90 -0.28 1.99
C TRP A 108 13.88 -0.92 0.60
N MET A 109 14.48 -0.26 -0.38
CA MET A 109 14.60 -0.77 -1.75
C MET A 109 15.45 -2.04 -1.83
N ALA A 110 16.53 -2.11 -1.04
CA ALA A 110 17.36 -3.32 -0.99
C ALA A 110 16.58 -4.53 -0.46
N CYS A 111 15.77 -4.35 0.60
CA CYS A 111 14.86 -5.39 1.10
C CYS A 111 13.82 -5.79 0.04
N MET A 112 13.22 -4.82 -0.65
CA MET A 112 12.20 -5.10 -1.67
C MET A 112 12.77 -5.80 -2.89
N ARG A 113 13.98 -5.43 -3.34
CA ARG A 113 14.68 -6.11 -4.45
C ARG A 113 14.99 -7.56 -4.12
N GLN A 114 15.45 -7.83 -2.90
CA GLN A 114 15.67 -9.19 -2.42
C GLN A 114 14.37 -9.99 -2.43
N ALA A 115 13.29 -9.41 -1.89
CA ALA A 115 11.98 -10.05 -1.86
C ALA A 115 11.42 -10.32 -3.26
N LEU A 116 11.58 -9.38 -4.20
CA LEU A 116 11.18 -9.57 -5.59
C LEU A 116 11.98 -10.67 -6.28
N ALA A 117 13.29 -10.80 -6.00
CA ALA A 117 14.09 -11.87 -6.54
C ALA A 117 13.64 -13.26 -6.06
N GLU A 118 13.12 -13.35 -4.83
CA GLU A 118 12.61 -14.59 -4.25
C GLU A 118 11.17 -14.92 -4.71
N ALA A 119 10.30 -13.91 -4.82
CA ALA A 119 8.86 -14.10 -5.00
C ALA A 119 8.35 -13.96 -6.44
N CYS A 120 9.17 -13.44 -7.36
CA CYS A 120 8.76 -13.13 -8.73
C CYS A 120 9.76 -13.73 -9.75
N GLU A 121 9.33 -14.72 -10.51
CA GLU A 121 10.15 -15.35 -11.56
C GLU A 121 10.23 -14.50 -12.84
N ASP A 122 9.18 -13.72 -13.14
CA ASP A 122 9.10 -12.84 -14.32
C ASP A 122 10.09 -11.67 -14.18
N ALA A 123 11.21 -11.73 -14.89
CA ALA A 123 12.27 -10.71 -14.86
C ALA A 123 11.78 -9.34 -15.35
N ALA A 124 10.89 -9.31 -16.34
CA ALA A 124 10.33 -8.06 -16.83
C ALA A 124 9.41 -7.41 -15.78
N LEU A 125 8.56 -8.22 -15.12
CA LEU A 125 7.74 -7.74 -14.01
C LEU A 125 8.58 -7.25 -12.84
N ARG A 126 9.67 -7.94 -12.50
CA ARG A 126 10.60 -7.46 -11.45
C ARG A 126 11.16 -6.08 -11.77
N ALA A 127 11.56 -5.84 -13.01
CA ALA A 127 12.09 -4.54 -13.43
C ALA A 127 11.01 -3.45 -13.37
N ASP A 128 9.78 -3.76 -13.83
CA ASP A 128 8.65 -2.84 -13.77
C ASP A 128 8.31 -2.47 -12.32
N LEU A 129 8.27 -3.47 -11.41
CA LEU A 129 7.97 -3.28 -10.00
C LEU A 129 9.10 -2.53 -9.27
N ASP A 130 10.38 -2.84 -9.56
CA ASP A 130 11.51 -2.11 -8.99
C ASP A 130 11.42 -0.61 -9.31
N ALA A 131 11.20 -0.28 -10.59
CA ALA A 131 11.07 1.11 -11.02
C ALA A 131 9.85 1.81 -10.39
N ALA A 132 8.73 1.10 -10.22
CA ALA A 132 7.53 1.64 -9.61
C ALA A 132 7.70 1.83 -8.09
N PHE A 133 8.28 0.87 -7.38
CA PHE A 133 8.60 0.98 -5.96
C PHE A 133 9.61 2.09 -5.67
N TRP A 134 10.62 2.24 -6.52
CA TRP A 134 11.58 3.34 -6.39
C TRP A 134 10.88 4.70 -6.38
N LYS A 135 9.95 4.95 -7.30
CA LYS A 135 9.21 6.22 -7.35
C LYS A 135 8.39 6.46 -6.08
N VAL A 136 7.79 5.42 -5.53
CA VAL A 136 7.00 5.53 -4.29
C VAL A 136 7.92 5.77 -3.10
N ALA A 137 9.01 5.02 -2.98
CA ALA A 137 9.96 5.14 -1.88
C ALA A 137 10.64 6.54 -1.87
N ASP A 138 11.03 7.03 -3.05
CA ASP A 138 11.61 8.38 -3.16
C ASP A 138 10.58 9.48 -2.86
N PHE A 139 9.33 9.31 -3.27
CA PHE A 139 8.24 10.24 -2.95
C PHE A 139 7.93 10.31 -1.45
N ILE A 140 8.16 9.26 -0.69
CA ILE A 140 7.91 9.20 0.76
C ILE A 140 8.99 9.92 1.56
N ARG A 141 10.21 10.08 1.02
CA ARG A 141 11.30 10.79 1.71
C ARG A 141 10.82 12.13 2.26
N ASN A 142 11.24 12.44 3.47
CA ASN A 142 10.83 13.65 4.19
C ASN A 142 11.97 14.35 4.93
N THR A 143 13.19 13.79 4.87
CA THR A 143 14.40 14.31 5.50
C THR A 143 15.55 14.35 4.48
N GLU A 144 16.42 15.36 4.59
CA GLU A 144 17.64 15.45 3.78
C GLU A 144 18.77 14.61 4.41
N SER A 145 19.62 14.00 3.59
CA SER A 145 20.77 13.23 4.05
C SER A 145 21.73 14.09 4.82
N GLY A 146 22.03 13.72 6.07
CA GLY A 146 22.97 14.44 6.95
C GLY A 146 22.33 15.37 7.97
N GLY A 147 21.00 15.45 8.02
CA GLY A 147 20.31 16.04 9.16
C GLY A 147 20.48 15.13 10.39
N GLN A 148 20.87 15.73 11.53
CA GLN A 148 20.96 15.00 12.79
C GLN A 148 19.60 14.32 13.05
N SER A 149 19.60 13.01 13.06
CA SER A 149 18.43 12.21 13.45
C SER A 149 17.91 12.73 14.78
N ARG A 150 16.72 13.33 14.78
CA ARG A 150 16.05 13.62 16.04
C ARG A 150 15.80 12.29 16.73
N PRO A 151 16.18 12.14 18.00
CA PRO A 151 15.85 10.91 18.73
C PRO A 151 14.32 10.81 18.74
N HIS A 152 13.79 9.83 18.00
CA HIS A 152 12.37 9.52 18.04
C HIS A 152 12.03 8.97 19.42
N PRO A 153 11.09 9.57 20.16
CA PRO A 153 10.47 8.90 21.28
C PRO A 153 9.72 7.70 20.65
N GLY A 154 10.21 6.50 20.94
CA GLY A 154 9.77 5.24 20.38
C GLY A 154 8.25 5.08 20.33
N ARG A 155 7.67 5.56 19.24
CA ARG A 155 6.28 5.30 18.91
C ARG A 155 6.30 4.37 17.71
N PRO A 156 5.99 3.08 17.93
CA PRO A 156 5.79 2.12 16.85
C PRO A 156 4.79 2.70 15.85
N MET A 157 4.88 2.27 14.60
CA MET A 157 3.88 2.61 13.58
C MET A 157 2.54 2.02 14.01
N GLU A 158 1.81 2.76 14.87
CA GLU A 158 0.49 2.37 15.34
C GLU A 158 -0.42 2.31 14.12
N VAL A 159 -0.68 1.09 13.69
CA VAL A 159 -1.79 0.80 12.79
C VAL A 159 -3.03 1.14 13.59
N ALA A 160 -3.51 2.39 13.46
CA ALA A 160 -4.65 2.90 14.19
C ALA A 160 -5.76 1.84 14.21
N PRO A 161 -6.20 1.38 15.39
CA PRO A 161 -7.28 0.42 15.48
C PRO A 161 -8.50 1.05 14.80
N HIS A 162 -9.11 0.27 13.92
CA HIS A 162 -10.36 0.63 13.29
C HIS A 162 -11.38 0.87 14.40
N GLN A 163 -11.77 2.12 14.62
CA GLN A 163 -12.96 2.41 15.40
C GLN A 163 -14.14 1.87 14.61
N VAL A 164 -14.61 0.70 15.01
CA VAL A 164 -15.90 0.18 14.62
C VAL A 164 -16.94 1.20 15.11
N PRO A 165 -17.75 1.81 14.23
CA PRO A 165 -18.82 2.68 14.70
C PRO A 165 -19.72 1.85 15.62
N PRO A 166 -20.24 2.42 16.72
CA PRO A 166 -21.13 1.70 17.62
C PRO A 166 -22.34 1.22 16.82
N THR A 167 -22.55 -0.08 16.83
CA THR A 167 -23.76 -0.70 16.32
C THR A 167 -24.91 -0.12 17.14
N HIS A 168 -25.80 0.66 16.53
CA HIS A 168 -27.04 1.08 17.15
C HIS A 168 -27.80 -0.18 17.55
N ALA A 169 -27.78 -0.52 18.84
CA ALA A 169 -28.68 -1.49 19.42
C ALA A 169 -30.08 -0.93 19.23
N SER A 170 -30.86 -1.58 18.37
CA SER A 170 -32.30 -1.37 18.24
C SER A 170 -32.91 -1.68 19.56
N ALA A 171 -33.42 -0.65 20.22
CA ALA A 171 -34.23 -0.79 21.45
C ALA A 171 -35.50 -1.57 21.10
N ALA A 172 -35.56 -2.80 21.56
CA ALA A 172 -36.79 -3.57 21.59
C ALA A 172 -37.75 -2.89 22.58
N ALA A 173 -38.94 -2.52 22.10
CA ALA A 173 -40.02 -2.02 22.90
C ALA A 173 -40.50 -3.10 23.89
N PRO A 174 -40.90 -2.75 25.13
CA PRO A 174 -41.46 -3.71 26.05
C PRO A 174 -42.89 -4.06 25.62
N ASP A 175 -43.10 -5.37 25.47
CA ASP A 175 -44.41 -6.00 25.28
C ASP A 175 -45.31 -5.73 26.49
N ALA A 176 -46.43 -5.04 26.25
CA ALA A 176 -47.47 -4.82 27.26
C ALA A 176 -48.42 -6.02 27.25
N GLY A 177 -48.24 -6.95 28.19
CA GLY A 177 -49.14 -8.06 28.43
C GLY A 177 -50.53 -7.62 28.84
N PRO A 178 -51.58 -8.42 28.55
CA PRO A 178 -53.00 -8.06 28.80
C PRO A 178 -53.36 -8.14 30.29
N ARG A 179 -54.07 -7.11 30.77
CA ARG A 179 -54.75 -7.16 32.05
C ARG A 179 -56.02 -8.01 31.89
N VAL A 180 -56.17 -9.00 32.75
CA VAL A 180 -57.41 -9.74 32.98
C VAL A 180 -58.04 -9.19 34.22
N ASP A 181 -59.34 -8.78 34.11
CA ASP A 181 -60.32 -8.75 35.15
C ASP A 181 -61.01 -10.08 35.26
#